data_b6c143607bafd878067fc0e70c43b3a4
#
_entry.id   b6c143607bafd878067fc0e70c43b3a4
#
_cell.length_a   1.000
_cell.length_b   1.000
_cell.length_c   1.000
_cell.angle_alpha   90.00
_cell.angle_beta   90.00
_cell.angle_gamma   90.00
#
_symmetry.space_group_name_H-M   'P 1'
#
loop_
_entity.id
_entity.type
_entity.pdbx_description
1 polymer ?
#
loop_
_entity_poly.entity_id
_entity_poly.type
_entity_poly.pdbx_seq_one_letter_code
_entity_poly.pdbx_strand_id
1 'polypeptide(L)'
;MVAGWRHGLSPSQLSLEWTQAIQRLFLEGTGEEYFIGSIQSLPVPEWEGNFMLFDSEEKTPDSMRGLLWTTPFKEETIRIVSFVLDEGARSKGWGSLVWNHLVDEIQPKGYNKVQLEVRASNHRAISFYRQRGLDIIQELHGYYRQGMGYVMRGKLQRFHPNNHTPEWQD
;
A
#
# COMPACT_ATOMS: atom_id res chain seq x y z
N MET A 1 4.24 -11.61 18.71
CA MET A 1 3.54 -11.88 17.45
C MET A 1 4.54 -12.16 16.36
N VAL A 2 4.39 -13.26 15.68
CA VAL A 2 5.38 -13.73 14.72
C VAL A 2 5.23 -13.02 13.38
N ALA A 3 4.05 -13.02 12.80
CA ALA A 3 3.77 -12.39 11.51
C ALA A 3 2.92 -11.13 11.70
N GLY A 4 3.00 -10.19 10.74
CA GLY A 4 2.12 -9.04 10.75
C GLY A 4 2.74 -7.78 10.19
N TRP A 5 1.95 -6.72 10.24
CA TRP A 5 2.37 -5.40 9.82
C TRP A 5 3.27 -4.73 10.86
N ARG A 6 4.29 -4.04 10.35
CA ARG A 6 5.21 -3.21 11.13
C ARG A 6 5.34 -1.87 10.44
N HIS A 7 5.77 -0.84 11.16
CA HIS A 7 6.23 0.38 10.50
C HIS A 7 7.38 0.04 9.57
N GLY A 8 7.32 0.56 8.35
CA GLY A 8 8.23 0.21 7.28
C GLY A 8 9.27 1.27 6.98
N LEU A 9 10.28 0.87 6.24
CA LEU A 9 11.30 1.78 5.74
C LEU A 9 10.72 2.64 4.61
N SER A 10 11.20 3.88 4.52
CA SER A 10 10.94 4.73 3.35
C SER A 10 11.94 4.41 2.23
N PRO A 11 11.66 4.84 0.98
CA PRO A 11 12.58 4.60 -0.14
C PRO A 11 14.02 5.05 0.13
N SER A 12 14.21 6.19 0.80
CA SER A 12 15.56 6.73 1.08
C SER A 12 16.34 5.92 2.10
N GLN A 13 15.70 5.05 2.85
CA GLN A 13 16.32 4.22 3.89
C GLN A 13 16.73 2.84 3.38
N LEU A 14 16.40 2.50 2.13
CA LEU A 14 16.55 1.14 1.62
C LEU A 14 17.99 0.83 1.21
N SER A 15 18.50 -0.31 1.67
CA SER A 15 19.67 -0.95 1.08
C SER A 15 19.31 -1.53 -0.29
N LEU A 16 20.32 -1.94 -1.04
CA LEU A 16 20.10 -2.60 -2.34
C LEU A 16 19.25 -3.87 -2.17
N GLU A 17 19.52 -4.66 -1.15
CA GLU A 17 18.81 -5.91 -0.87
C GLU A 17 17.32 -5.66 -0.62
N TRP A 18 16.98 -4.66 0.19
CA TRP A 18 15.59 -4.25 0.42
C TRP A 18 14.92 -3.75 -0.86
N THR A 19 15.62 -2.94 -1.63
CA THR A 19 15.09 -2.41 -2.89
C THR A 19 14.81 -3.52 -3.89
N GLN A 20 15.67 -4.51 -3.97
CA GLN A 20 15.46 -5.68 -4.83
C GLN A 20 14.26 -6.51 -4.39
N ALA A 21 14.05 -6.68 -3.09
CA ALA A 21 12.88 -7.37 -2.56
C ALA A 21 11.59 -6.63 -2.93
N ILE A 22 11.57 -5.31 -2.82
CA ILE A 22 10.43 -4.49 -3.20
C ILE A 22 10.21 -4.54 -4.72
N GLN A 23 11.27 -4.52 -5.50
CA GLN A 23 11.20 -4.66 -6.97
C GLN A 23 10.49 -5.98 -7.35
N ARG A 24 10.85 -7.08 -6.70
CA ARG A 24 10.18 -8.37 -6.91
C ARG A 24 8.72 -8.34 -6.48
N LEU A 25 8.43 -7.72 -5.33
CA LEU A 25 7.05 -7.59 -4.84
C LEU A 25 6.17 -6.81 -5.82
N PHE A 26 6.67 -5.73 -6.39
CA PHE A 26 5.96 -4.95 -7.38
C PHE A 26 5.72 -5.76 -8.65
N LEU A 27 6.75 -6.42 -9.17
CA LEU A 27 6.62 -7.22 -10.39
C LEU A 27 5.63 -8.38 -10.21
N GLU A 28 5.75 -9.14 -9.15
CA GLU A 28 4.88 -10.28 -8.88
C GLU A 28 3.47 -9.86 -8.50
N GLY A 29 3.34 -8.75 -7.77
CA GLY A 29 2.05 -8.27 -7.27
C GLY A 29 1.25 -7.44 -8.25
N THR A 30 1.90 -6.66 -9.12
CA THR A 30 1.22 -5.73 -10.03
C THR A 30 1.57 -5.96 -11.50
N GLY A 31 2.58 -6.76 -11.80
CA GLY A 31 3.10 -6.92 -13.15
C GLY A 31 3.95 -5.77 -13.64
N GLU A 32 4.22 -4.78 -12.81
CA GLU A 32 5.00 -3.59 -13.17
C GLU A 32 6.48 -3.77 -12.84
N GLU A 33 7.32 -3.51 -13.83
CA GLU A 33 8.76 -3.44 -13.63
C GLU A 33 9.16 -2.04 -13.20
N TYR A 34 9.83 -1.96 -12.05
CA TYR A 34 10.45 -0.73 -11.56
C TYR A 34 11.96 -0.90 -11.57
N PHE A 35 12.68 0.12 -12.01
CA PHE A 35 14.12 0.18 -11.85
C PHE A 35 14.45 0.47 -10.37
N ILE A 36 15.62 -0.01 -9.92
CA ILE A 36 16.10 0.21 -8.55
C ILE A 36 16.10 1.71 -8.22
N GLY A 37 16.65 2.55 -9.08
CA GLY A 37 16.68 3.99 -8.86
C GLY A 37 15.29 4.62 -8.80
N SER A 38 14.34 4.09 -9.55
CA SER A 38 12.95 4.59 -9.51
C SER A 38 12.29 4.32 -8.16
N ILE A 39 12.53 3.14 -7.57
CA ILE A 39 12.00 2.80 -6.25
C ILE A 39 12.63 3.71 -5.18
N GLN A 40 13.95 3.88 -5.22
CA GLN A 40 14.68 4.72 -4.26
C GLN A 40 14.30 6.19 -4.34
N SER A 41 13.75 6.63 -5.47
CA SER A 41 13.37 8.02 -5.73
C SER A 41 11.87 8.30 -5.54
N LEU A 42 11.08 7.31 -5.13
CA LEU A 42 9.66 7.54 -4.87
C LEU A 42 9.46 8.59 -3.77
N PRO A 43 8.48 9.52 -3.93
CA PRO A 43 8.32 10.64 -3.01
C PRO A 43 7.58 10.24 -1.73
N VAL A 44 8.19 9.37 -0.95
CA VAL A 44 7.63 8.86 0.30
C VAL A 44 8.58 9.25 1.44
N PRO A 45 8.13 10.06 2.42
CA PRO A 45 8.96 10.46 3.54
C PRO A 45 9.09 9.36 4.58
N GLU A 46 10.05 9.52 5.48
CA GLU A 46 10.09 8.74 6.72
C GLU A 46 8.98 9.23 7.63
N TRP A 47 7.97 8.42 7.86
CA TRP A 47 6.88 8.77 8.75
C TRP A 47 6.02 7.54 9.10
N GLU A 48 5.05 7.72 9.98
CA GLU A 48 4.21 6.65 10.52
C GLU A 48 3.19 6.07 9.53
N GLY A 49 3.06 6.67 8.36
CA GLY A 49 2.17 6.18 7.29
C GLY A 49 2.77 5.12 6.38
N ASN A 50 3.94 4.57 6.73
CA ASN A 50 4.63 3.55 5.97
C ASN A 50 4.61 2.23 6.73
N PHE A 51 4.20 1.15 6.06
CA PHE A 51 4.07 -0.18 6.67
C PHE A 51 4.65 -1.25 5.76
N MET A 52 5.23 -2.27 6.39
CA MET A 52 5.67 -3.49 5.72
C MET A 52 5.08 -4.70 6.44
N LEU A 53 4.63 -5.67 5.64
CA LEU A 53 4.07 -6.93 6.14
C LEU A 53 5.15 -8.01 6.11
N PHE A 54 5.31 -8.69 7.23
CA PHE A 54 6.28 -9.78 7.38
C PHE A 54 5.57 -11.09 7.76
N ASP A 55 6.07 -12.20 7.25
CA ASP A 55 5.58 -13.53 7.59
C ASP A 55 6.37 -14.18 8.73
N SER A 56 7.29 -13.46 9.35
CA SER A 56 8.07 -13.91 10.50
C SER A 56 8.35 -12.76 11.46
N GLU A 57 8.90 -13.07 12.64
CA GLU A 57 9.33 -12.07 13.61
C GLU A 57 10.51 -11.25 13.09
N GLU A 58 11.35 -11.86 12.26
CA GLU A 58 12.49 -11.19 11.68
C GLU A 58 12.04 -10.27 10.52
N LYS A 59 12.42 -9.02 10.61
CA LYS A 59 12.15 -8.01 9.58
C LYS A 59 13.25 -8.05 8.53
N THR A 60 13.18 -9.02 7.65
CA THR A 60 14.17 -9.19 6.59
C THR A 60 13.54 -9.01 5.21
N PRO A 61 14.33 -8.70 4.19
CA PRO A 61 13.81 -8.65 2.82
C PRO A 61 13.11 -9.94 2.40
N ASP A 62 13.63 -11.08 2.80
CA ASP A 62 13.06 -12.39 2.44
C ASP A 62 11.72 -12.68 3.11
N SER A 63 11.45 -12.09 4.26
CA SER A 63 10.20 -12.30 5.00
C SER A 63 9.13 -11.27 4.67
N MET A 64 9.41 -10.28 3.85
CA MET A 64 8.47 -9.23 3.47
C MET A 64 7.43 -9.77 2.49
N ARG A 65 6.14 -9.57 2.80
CA ARG A 65 5.00 -10.04 2.01
C ARG A 65 4.04 -8.94 1.61
N GLY A 66 4.30 -7.72 1.99
CA GLY A 66 3.47 -6.58 1.63
C GLY A 66 4.10 -5.26 1.97
N LEU A 67 3.58 -4.22 1.33
CA LEU A 67 4.07 -2.85 1.47
C LEU A 67 2.92 -1.88 1.32
N LEU A 68 2.85 -0.91 2.23
CA LEU A 68 2.00 0.27 2.09
C LEU A 68 2.86 1.50 2.30
N TRP A 69 3.01 2.29 1.24
CA TRP A 69 3.70 3.58 1.29
C TRP A 69 2.73 4.72 1.04
N THR A 70 2.78 5.70 1.92
CA THR A 70 1.93 6.89 1.83
C THR A 70 2.76 8.16 1.98
N THR A 71 2.18 9.28 1.58
CA THR A 71 2.80 10.59 1.74
C THR A 71 1.74 11.63 2.09
N PRO A 72 2.08 12.65 2.90
CA PRO A 72 1.26 13.86 2.95
C PRO A 72 1.12 14.43 1.54
N PHE A 73 -0.06 14.92 1.20
CA PHE A 73 -0.32 15.41 -0.15
C PHE A 73 -0.87 16.83 -0.11
N LYS A 74 -2.16 16.99 -0.21
CA LYS A 74 -2.83 18.29 -0.09
C LYS A 74 -3.35 18.47 1.33
N GLU A 75 -4.01 19.61 1.59
CA GLU A 75 -4.65 19.88 2.87
C GLU A 75 -5.45 18.67 3.36
N GLU A 76 -5.15 18.23 4.57
CA GLU A 76 -5.83 17.13 5.24
C GLU A 76 -5.88 15.81 4.46
N THR A 77 -5.12 15.69 3.37
CA THR A 77 -5.14 14.54 2.48
C THR A 77 -3.80 13.81 2.52
N ILE A 78 -3.85 12.49 2.60
CA ILE A 78 -2.69 11.63 2.30
C ILE A 78 -2.86 11.01 0.92
N ARG A 79 -1.74 10.67 0.30
CA ARG A 79 -1.73 9.93 -0.95
C ARG A 79 -1.14 8.55 -0.71
N ILE A 80 -1.81 7.51 -1.17
CA ILE A 80 -1.23 6.17 -1.25
C ILE A 80 -0.36 6.13 -2.49
N VAL A 81 0.94 5.95 -2.29
CA VAL A 81 1.94 5.88 -3.37
C VAL A 81 2.05 4.46 -3.89
N SER A 82 2.09 3.49 -2.99
CA SER A 82 2.17 2.06 -3.32
C SER A 82 1.46 1.24 -2.25
N PHE A 83 0.65 0.29 -2.69
CA PHE A 83 0.02 -0.68 -1.81
C PHE A 83 -0.01 -2.03 -2.52
N VAL A 84 0.84 -2.94 -2.07
CA VAL A 84 1.03 -4.24 -2.72
C VAL A 84 1.08 -5.33 -1.67
N LEU A 85 0.34 -6.40 -1.88
CA LEU A 85 0.43 -7.64 -1.13
C LEU A 85 0.94 -8.75 -2.02
N ASP A 86 1.84 -9.56 -1.49
CA ASP A 86 2.19 -10.84 -2.11
C ASP A 86 0.93 -11.67 -2.31
N GLU A 87 0.89 -12.46 -3.38
CA GLU A 87 -0.30 -13.26 -3.72
C GLU A 87 -0.73 -14.17 -2.58
N GLY A 88 0.22 -14.79 -1.89
CA GLY A 88 -0.06 -15.66 -0.74
C GLY A 88 -0.63 -14.92 0.47
N ALA A 89 -0.48 -13.61 0.55
CA ALA A 89 -1.02 -12.79 1.63
C ALA A 89 -2.40 -12.18 1.30
N ARG A 90 -2.87 -12.34 0.07
CA ARG A 90 -4.14 -11.74 -0.36
C ARG A 90 -5.34 -12.52 0.16
N SER A 91 -6.49 -11.82 0.25
CA SER A 91 -7.79 -12.40 0.61
C SER A 91 -7.84 -13.03 2.01
N LYS A 92 -6.98 -12.58 2.92
CA LYS A 92 -6.89 -13.05 4.30
C LYS A 92 -7.16 -11.97 5.34
N GLY A 93 -7.52 -10.76 4.90
CA GLY A 93 -7.79 -9.63 5.78
C GLY A 93 -6.58 -8.75 6.10
N TRP A 94 -5.39 -9.05 5.57
CA TRP A 94 -4.18 -8.24 5.83
C TRP A 94 -4.33 -6.81 5.30
N GLY A 95 -4.94 -6.63 4.13
CA GLY A 95 -5.19 -5.30 3.57
C GLY A 95 -6.12 -4.46 4.44
N SER A 96 -7.19 -5.05 4.95
CA SER A 96 -8.13 -4.37 5.85
C SER A 96 -7.47 -4.02 7.18
N LEU A 97 -6.60 -4.88 7.68
CA LEU A 97 -5.89 -4.64 8.94
C LEU A 97 -4.95 -3.43 8.82
N VAL A 98 -4.12 -3.36 7.76
CA VAL A 98 -3.21 -2.24 7.58
C VAL A 98 -3.95 -0.94 7.26
N TRP A 99 -5.08 -1.02 6.55
CA TRP A 99 -5.92 0.14 6.33
C TRP A 99 -6.32 0.79 7.65
N ASN A 100 -6.75 -0.01 8.62
CA ASN A 100 -7.14 0.48 9.93
C ASN A 100 -5.94 0.98 10.74
N HIS A 101 -4.77 0.33 10.63
CA HIS A 101 -3.54 0.86 11.20
C HIS A 101 -3.20 2.24 10.65
N LEU A 102 -3.33 2.41 9.34
CA LEU A 102 -3.10 3.70 8.69
C LEU A 102 -4.04 4.78 9.24
N VAL A 103 -5.32 4.47 9.31
CA VAL A 103 -6.30 5.42 9.87
C VAL A 103 -5.96 5.80 11.30
N ASP A 104 -5.67 4.81 12.14
CA ASP A 104 -5.37 5.03 13.56
C ASP A 104 -4.10 5.86 13.78
N GLU A 105 -3.09 5.69 12.93
CA GLU A 105 -1.83 6.43 13.04
C GLU A 105 -1.90 7.84 12.47
N ILE A 106 -2.63 8.03 11.39
CA ILE A 106 -2.54 9.25 10.58
C ILE A 106 -3.69 10.22 10.84
N GLN A 107 -4.89 9.72 11.11
CA GLN A 107 -6.03 10.59 11.38
C GLN A 107 -5.80 11.55 12.56
N PRO A 108 -5.18 11.14 13.69
CA PRO A 108 -4.87 12.06 14.78
C PRO A 108 -3.91 13.18 14.41
N LYS A 109 -3.18 13.05 13.31
CA LYS A 109 -2.28 14.09 12.80
C LYS A 109 -2.99 15.16 11.97
N GLY A 110 -4.31 15.03 11.79
CA GLY A 110 -5.13 15.99 11.05
C GLY A 110 -5.46 15.59 9.62
N TYR A 111 -5.15 14.37 9.22
CA TYR A 111 -5.49 13.86 7.88
C TYR A 111 -6.81 13.10 7.92
N ASN A 112 -7.75 13.52 7.08
CA ASN A 112 -9.10 12.93 7.04
C ASN A 112 -9.53 12.49 5.63
N LYS A 113 -8.65 12.66 4.64
CA LYS A 113 -8.90 12.26 3.25
C LYS A 113 -7.74 11.43 2.72
N VAL A 114 -8.04 10.58 1.77
CA VAL A 114 -7.06 9.75 1.07
C VAL A 114 -7.30 9.79 -0.42
N GLN A 115 -6.21 9.85 -1.18
CA GLN A 115 -6.23 9.85 -2.63
C GLN A 115 -5.19 8.86 -3.16
N LEU A 116 -5.47 8.27 -4.31
CA LEU A 116 -4.56 7.36 -4.98
C LEU A 116 -4.81 7.35 -6.48
N GLU A 117 -3.86 6.80 -7.20
CA GLU A 117 -3.99 6.47 -8.62
C GLU A 117 -3.96 4.94 -8.76
N VAL A 118 -4.80 4.41 -9.64
CA VAL A 118 -4.94 2.98 -9.87
C VAL A 118 -5.20 2.69 -11.33
N ARG A 119 -4.66 1.58 -11.85
CA ARG A 119 -4.97 1.15 -13.22
C ARG A 119 -6.45 0.79 -13.34
N ALA A 120 -7.08 1.19 -14.45
CA ALA A 120 -8.48 0.84 -14.71
C ALA A 120 -8.71 -0.67 -14.77
N SER A 121 -7.71 -1.43 -15.17
CA SER A 121 -7.77 -2.90 -15.22
C SER A 121 -7.59 -3.59 -13.87
N ASN A 122 -7.18 -2.87 -12.84
CA ASN A 122 -6.97 -3.42 -11.51
C ASN A 122 -8.28 -3.46 -10.72
N HIS A 123 -9.17 -4.36 -11.11
CA HIS A 123 -10.52 -4.45 -10.53
C HIS A 123 -10.51 -4.81 -9.05
N ARG A 124 -9.54 -5.61 -8.61
CA ARG A 124 -9.37 -5.98 -7.20
C ARG A 124 -9.09 -4.75 -6.34
N ALA A 125 -8.14 -3.93 -6.74
CA ALA A 125 -7.79 -2.72 -6.01
C ALA A 125 -8.94 -1.72 -6.02
N ILE A 126 -9.56 -1.50 -7.16
CA ILE A 126 -10.71 -0.59 -7.28
C ILE A 126 -11.84 -1.03 -6.35
N SER A 127 -12.18 -2.31 -6.31
CA SER A 127 -13.19 -2.85 -5.42
C SER A 127 -12.82 -2.66 -3.95
N PHE A 128 -11.56 -2.93 -3.60
CA PHE A 128 -11.03 -2.73 -2.25
C PHE A 128 -11.23 -1.28 -1.78
N TYR A 129 -10.87 -0.31 -2.63
CA TYR A 129 -10.99 1.10 -2.28
C TYR A 129 -12.44 1.57 -2.26
N ARG A 130 -13.27 1.09 -3.18
CA ARG A 130 -14.72 1.41 -3.16
C ARG A 130 -15.41 0.93 -1.89
N GLN A 131 -15.07 -0.24 -1.41
CA GLN A 131 -15.60 -0.76 -0.14
C GLN A 131 -15.25 0.14 1.05
N ARG A 132 -14.19 0.92 0.93
CA ARG A 132 -13.73 1.87 1.95
C ARG A 132 -14.24 3.29 1.74
N GLY A 133 -15.12 3.46 0.75
CA GLY A 133 -15.78 4.73 0.51
C GLY A 133 -15.06 5.66 -0.45
N LEU A 134 -14.05 5.17 -1.18
CA LEU A 134 -13.39 5.97 -2.21
C LEU A 134 -14.16 5.88 -3.52
N ASP A 135 -14.25 7.01 -4.22
CA ASP A 135 -14.87 7.12 -5.54
C ASP A 135 -13.84 7.47 -6.60
N ILE A 136 -14.11 7.05 -7.83
CA ILE A 136 -13.34 7.50 -8.98
C ILE A 136 -13.74 8.95 -9.26
N ILE A 137 -12.76 9.85 -9.23
CA ILE A 137 -12.98 11.29 -9.45
C ILE A 137 -12.40 11.79 -10.75
N GLN A 138 -11.53 11.03 -11.40
CA GLN A 138 -10.87 11.44 -12.63
C GLN A 138 -10.34 10.21 -13.38
N GLU A 139 -10.36 10.28 -14.71
CA GLU A 139 -9.69 9.35 -15.59
C GLU A 139 -8.30 9.87 -15.94
N LEU A 140 -7.32 8.97 -15.99
CA LEU A 140 -5.94 9.27 -16.37
C LEU A 140 -5.61 8.55 -17.67
N HIS A 141 -5.41 9.31 -18.75
CA HIS A 141 -5.02 8.79 -20.05
C HIS A 141 -3.51 8.93 -20.24
N GLY A 142 -2.84 7.83 -20.65
CA GLY A 142 -1.40 7.84 -20.87
C GLY A 142 -0.53 7.82 -19.62
N TYR A 143 -1.12 7.69 -18.43
CA TYR A 143 -0.40 7.65 -17.16
C TYR A 143 0.35 6.31 -16.99
N TYR A 144 -0.28 5.22 -17.42
CA TYR A 144 0.31 3.89 -17.41
C TYR A 144 0.70 3.45 -18.82
N ARG A 145 1.77 2.66 -18.92
CA ARG A 145 2.25 2.11 -20.21
C ARG A 145 1.16 1.35 -20.98
N GLN A 146 0.28 0.66 -20.27
CA GLN A 146 -0.69 -0.28 -20.82
C GLN A 146 -2.11 0.11 -20.43
N GLY A 147 -2.51 1.32 -20.76
CA GLY A 147 -3.90 1.70 -20.60
C GLY A 147 -4.15 2.85 -19.66
N MET A 148 -5.43 3.03 -19.40
CA MET A 148 -5.98 4.10 -18.60
C MET A 148 -5.89 3.80 -17.10
N GLY A 149 -5.79 4.86 -16.31
CA GLY A 149 -5.91 4.79 -14.86
C GLY A 149 -7.02 5.66 -14.34
N TYR A 150 -7.23 5.58 -13.03
CA TYR A 150 -8.18 6.41 -12.30
C TYR A 150 -7.50 7.08 -11.12
N VAL A 151 -7.98 8.28 -10.80
CA VAL A 151 -7.77 8.88 -9.48
C VAL A 151 -8.97 8.51 -8.62
N MET A 152 -8.72 7.97 -7.43
CA MET A 152 -9.74 7.69 -6.44
C MET A 152 -9.51 8.54 -5.20
N ARG A 153 -10.58 9.00 -4.57
CA ARG A 153 -10.54 9.83 -3.36
C ARG A 153 -11.71 9.54 -2.47
N GLY A 154 -11.51 9.66 -1.17
CA GLY A 154 -12.57 9.54 -0.17
C GLY A 154 -12.09 9.90 1.22
N LYS A 155 -12.96 9.66 2.19
CA LYS A 155 -12.62 9.86 3.60
C LYS A 155 -11.63 8.82 4.07
N LEU A 156 -10.69 9.23 4.89
CA LEU A 156 -9.81 8.32 5.62
C LEU A 156 -10.55 7.85 6.86
N GLN A 157 -11.16 6.68 6.79
CA GLN A 157 -12.01 6.14 7.86
C GLN A 157 -11.80 4.64 8.00
N ARG A 158 -11.99 4.15 9.23
CA ARG A 158 -11.85 2.72 9.52
C ARG A 158 -12.84 1.89 8.71
N PHE A 159 -12.38 0.72 8.33
CA PHE A 159 -13.20 -0.30 7.71
C PHE A 159 -13.46 -1.42 8.73
N HIS A 160 -14.70 -1.89 8.80
CA HIS A 160 -15.11 -2.95 9.73
C HIS A 160 -15.43 -4.23 8.97
N PRO A 161 -14.40 -5.06 8.70
CA PRO A 161 -14.65 -6.38 8.12
C PRO A 161 -15.33 -7.29 9.15
N ASN A 162 -16.12 -8.25 8.69
CA ASN A 162 -16.70 -9.26 9.55
C ASN A 162 -15.54 -10.00 10.27
N ASN A 163 -15.50 -9.93 11.56
CA ASN A 163 -14.61 -10.58 12.56
C ASN A 163 -13.60 -11.62 12.02
N HIS A 164 -12.88 -11.30 10.98
CA HIS A 164 -11.88 -12.18 10.39
C HIS A 164 -10.49 -11.77 10.88
N THR A 165 -9.80 -12.68 11.53
CA THR A 165 -8.41 -12.50 11.93
C THR A 165 -7.51 -13.01 10.80
N PRO A 166 -6.58 -12.18 10.29
CA PRO A 166 -5.67 -12.65 9.25
C PRO A 166 -4.80 -13.81 9.73
N GLU A 167 -4.68 -14.82 8.90
CA GLU A 167 -3.86 -15.99 9.17
C GLU A 167 -2.93 -16.27 8.00
N TRP A 168 -1.75 -16.78 8.30
CA TRP A 168 -0.86 -17.33 7.28
C TRP A 168 -1.21 -18.79 7.06
N GLN A 169 -1.14 -19.20 5.81
CA GLN A 169 -1.21 -20.63 5.48
C GLN A 169 0.21 -21.20 5.60
N ASP A 170 0.32 -22.25 6.36
CA ASP A 170 1.57 -23.03 6.50
C ASP A 170 1.90 -23.77 5.19
#